data_7acd293d39a2660eff34d9390a0adbe4
#
_entry.id   7acd293d39a2660eff34d9390a0adbe4
#
_cell.length_a   1.000
_cell.length_b   1.000
_cell.length_c   1.000
_cell.angle_alpha   90.00
_cell.angle_beta   90.00
_cell.angle_gamma   90.00
#
_symmetry.space_group_name_H-M   'P 1'
#
loop_
_entity.id
_entity.type
_entity.pdbx_description
1 polymer ?
#
loop_
_entity_poly.entity_id
_entity_poly.type
_entity_poly.pdbx_seq_one_letter_code
_entity_poly.pdbx_strand_id
1 'polypeptide(L)'
;MRLAALQRTMARAVMQPLTASERMQNTAPDGKSMRAYASRFIKPNDRLTSFERLEIYNRQYWFRVLSSMIEDFPGLRAVLGDKRFEAMSKAYLVDCPSQSFTLRNLGARLEGWLRKHPKWAGPKQTLAIDIARLEWADIEAFDGKAEPALRPEDLRADADANLKLELQPYVRLLDLKYPVDDLLLEVRKEYEDTDFASNAFQERHKRKRVQAVAKLKPAEIFLAVHRVDDSVYFRRIEREEFAILSALRDGKALGKAIETAFRKSRVPAAARAAMVQTSFQNWATLGWFCH
;
A
#
# COMPACT_ATOMS: atom_id res chain seq x y z
N MET A 1 -13.17 31.70 19.96
CA MET A 1 -12.78 31.10 18.66
C MET A 1 -13.82 30.05 18.28
N ARG A 2 -14.31 30.00 17.03
CA ARG A 2 -15.26 28.95 16.58
C ARG A 2 -14.56 27.59 16.60
N LEU A 3 -15.29 26.50 16.92
CA LEU A 3 -14.73 25.14 17.07
C LEU A 3 -13.87 24.71 15.87
N ALA A 4 -14.39 24.88 14.65
CA ALA A 4 -13.65 24.52 13.43
C ALA A 4 -12.34 25.31 13.25
N ALA A 5 -12.28 26.56 13.73
CA ALA A 5 -11.05 27.36 13.70
C ALA A 5 -10.05 26.85 14.74
N LEU A 6 -10.53 26.46 15.92
CA LEU A 6 -9.71 25.84 16.97
C LEU A 6 -9.09 24.51 16.49
N GLN A 7 -9.92 23.65 15.91
CA GLN A 7 -9.46 22.36 15.36
C GLN A 7 -8.37 22.54 14.30
N ARG A 8 -8.56 23.47 13.34
CA ARG A 8 -7.54 23.78 12.33
C ARG A 8 -6.25 24.34 12.94
N THR A 9 -6.36 25.21 13.94
CA THR A 9 -5.19 25.77 14.65
C THR A 9 -4.40 24.68 15.36
N MET A 10 -5.10 23.81 16.08
CA MET A 10 -4.48 22.67 16.78
C MET A 10 -3.87 21.68 15.78
N ALA A 11 -4.58 21.29 14.72
CA ALA A 11 -4.09 20.37 13.71
C ALA A 11 -2.78 20.86 13.06
N ARG A 12 -2.69 22.14 12.70
CA ARG A 12 -1.45 22.72 12.13
C ARG A 12 -0.26 22.58 13.06
N ALA A 13 -0.44 22.77 14.37
CA ALA A 13 0.64 22.62 15.34
C ALA A 13 0.99 21.15 15.59
N VAL A 14 -0.03 20.28 15.72
CA VAL A 14 0.14 18.85 15.98
C VAL A 14 0.79 18.14 14.79
N MET A 15 0.47 18.54 13.57
CA MET A 15 1.04 17.94 12.34
C MET A 15 2.41 18.50 11.97
N GLN A 16 2.92 19.51 12.68
CA GLN A 16 4.26 20.05 12.43
C GLN A 16 5.32 18.99 12.76
N PRO A 17 6.32 18.76 11.87
CA PRO A 17 7.31 17.70 12.07
C PRO A 17 8.07 17.82 13.38
N LEU A 18 8.40 16.69 13.99
CA LEU A 18 9.29 16.64 15.15
C LEU A 18 10.71 17.10 14.77
N THR A 19 11.43 17.62 15.76
CA THR A 19 12.87 17.85 15.66
C THR A 19 13.63 16.53 15.53
N ALA A 20 14.94 16.59 15.24
CA ALA A 20 15.79 15.41 15.20
C ALA A 20 15.88 14.67 16.56
N SER A 21 15.61 15.37 17.67
CA SER A 21 15.53 14.80 19.01
C SER A 21 14.13 14.35 19.42
N GLU A 22 13.21 14.19 18.43
CA GLU A 22 11.82 13.75 18.62
C GLU A 22 11.00 14.64 19.57
N ARG A 23 11.29 15.93 19.56
CA ARG A 23 10.57 16.96 20.33
C ARG A 23 9.75 17.86 19.41
N MET A 24 8.73 18.48 19.95
CA MET A 24 7.97 19.51 19.23
C MET A 24 8.88 20.71 18.92
N GLN A 25 8.69 21.31 17.76
CA GLN A 25 9.39 22.51 17.33
C GLN A 25 9.11 23.70 18.26
N ASN A 26 10.13 24.53 18.51
CA ASN A 26 9.95 25.77 19.28
C ASN A 26 9.29 26.90 18.46
N THR A 27 9.30 26.76 17.13
CA THR A 27 8.70 27.70 16.19
C THR A 27 7.34 27.18 15.73
N ALA A 28 6.31 27.98 15.85
CA ALA A 28 4.95 27.66 15.44
C ALA A 28 4.77 27.81 13.91
N PRO A 29 3.65 27.28 13.33
CA PRO A 29 3.36 27.41 11.90
C PRO A 29 3.27 28.86 11.37
N ASP A 30 3.07 29.83 12.25
CA ASP A 30 3.03 31.27 11.94
C ASP A 30 4.40 31.96 12.11
N GLY A 31 5.47 31.19 12.35
CA GLY A 31 6.83 31.69 12.54
C GLY A 31 7.13 32.25 13.93
N LYS A 32 6.16 32.26 14.84
CA LYS A 32 6.30 32.78 16.21
C LYS A 32 6.70 31.67 17.19
N SER A 33 6.88 32.07 18.47
CA SER A 33 7.15 31.06 19.53
C SER A 33 5.99 30.08 19.69
N MET A 34 6.29 28.78 19.67
CA MET A 34 5.30 27.73 19.89
C MET A 34 4.70 27.82 21.32
N ARG A 35 5.45 28.29 22.30
CA ARG A 35 4.92 28.53 23.66
C ARG A 35 3.80 29.56 23.65
N ALA A 36 4.02 30.71 23.00
CA ALA A 36 3.00 31.76 22.86
C ALA A 36 1.84 31.30 21.97
N TYR A 37 2.10 30.47 20.97
CA TYR A 37 1.06 29.91 20.12
C TYR A 37 0.15 28.93 20.88
N ALA A 38 0.72 28.00 21.66
CA ALA A 38 -0.01 27.03 22.46
C ALA A 38 -0.88 27.67 23.53
N SER A 39 -0.38 28.71 24.22
CA SER A 39 -1.13 29.42 25.28
C SER A 39 -2.41 30.13 24.79
N ARG A 40 -2.57 30.33 23.48
CA ARG A 40 -3.77 30.92 22.88
C ARG A 40 -5.00 30.02 22.94
N PHE A 41 -4.81 28.69 23.03
CA PHE A 41 -5.91 27.71 22.96
C PHE A 41 -5.80 26.53 23.92
N ILE A 42 -4.63 26.32 24.56
CA ILE A 42 -4.44 25.27 25.57
C ILE A 42 -4.18 25.94 26.91
N LYS A 43 -5.00 25.64 27.91
CA LYS A 43 -4.75 26.05 29.28
C LYS A 43 -3.66 25.20 29.92
N PRO A 44 -2.72 25.74 30.70
CA PRO A 44 -1.83 24.95 31.52
C PRO A 44 -2.60 24.21 32.62
N ASN A 45 -1.96 23.25 33.28
CA ASN A 45 -2.43 22.67 34.54
C ASN A 45 -1.29 22.70 35.57
N ASP A 46 -1.51 22.10 36.74
CA ASP A 46 -0.57 22.12 37.85
C ASP A 46 0.77 21.43 37.56
N ARG A 47 0.83 20.61 36.51
CA ARG A 47 2.02 19.80 36.16
C ARG A 47 2.66 20.21 34.85
N LEU A 48 1.89 20.76 33.88
CA LEU A 48 2.33 20.97 32.52
C LEU A 48 1.91 22.35 32.02
N THR A 49 2.84 23.03 31.35
CA THR A 49 2.57 24.25 30.60
C THR A 49 1.71 23.97 29.34
N SER A 50 1.17 25.01 28.75
CA SER A 50 0.43 24.90 27.46
C SER A 50 1.29 24.27 26.36
N PHE A 51 2.59 24.58 26.33
CA PHE A 51 3.55 24.03 25.38
C PHE A 51 3.72 22.51 25.57
N GLU A 52 3.99 22.06 26.79
CA GLU A 52 4.18 20.64 27.10
C GLU A 52 2.93 19.81 26.84
N ARG A 53 1.76 20.35 27.13
CA ARG A 53 0.49 19.71 26.79
C ARG A 53 0.30 19.58 25.27
N LEU A 54 0.65 20.60 24.47
CA LEU A 54 0.60 20.51 23.03
C LEU A 54 1.63 19.53 22.48
N GLU A 55 2.83 19.49 23.05
CA GLU A 55 3.91 18.57 22.67
C GLU A 55 3.48 17.11 22.78
N ILE A 56 2.72 16.75 23.82
CA ILE A 56 2.16 15.38 23.96
C ILE A 56 1.37 15.00 22.72
N TYR A 57 0.44 15.85 22.27
CA TYR A 57 -0.37 15.57 21.09
C TYR A 57 0.45 15.54 19.79
N ASN A 58 1.42 16.47 19.62
CA ASN A 58 2.31 16.49 18.47
C ASN A 58 3.14 15.21 18.39
N ARG A 59 3.76 14.76 19.49
CA ARG A 59 4.52 13.52 19.54
C ARG A 59 3.64 12.28 19.29
N GLN A 60 2.46 12.20 19.93
CA GLN A 60 1.51 11.10 19.73
C GLN A 60 1.07 11.00 18.26
N TYR A 61 0.78 12.13 17.61
CA TYR A 61 0.43 12.14 16.19
C TYR A 61 1.55 11.54 15.35
N TRP A 62 2.78 12.04 15.51
CA TRP A 62 3.92 11.58 14.69
C TRP A 62 4.27 10.13 14.95
N PHE A 63 4.27 9.69 16.20
CA PHE A 63 4.50 8.28 16.51
C PHE A 63 3.41 7.39 15.89
N ARG A 64 2.16 7.81 15.96
CA ARG A 64 1.04 7.05 15.38
C ARG A 64 1.14 6.91 13.88
N VAL A 65 1.36 8.00 13.15
CA VAL A 65 1.46 7.94 11.67
C VAL A 65 2.72 7.21 11.21
N LEU A 66 3.83 7.30 11.94
CA LEU A 66 5.04 6.55 11.63
C LEU A 66 4.87 5.06 11.94
N SER A 67 4.21 4.69 13.03
CA SER A 67 3.86 3.28 13.32
C SER A 67 2.99 2.68 12.22
N SER A 68 1.94 3.41 11.79
CA SER A 68 1.14 2.96 10.63
C SER A 68 1.98 2.72 9.38
N MET A 69 2.92 3.62 9.06
CA MET A 69 3.80 3.42 7.90
C MET A 69 4.68 2.17 8.05
N ILE A 70 5.11 1.84 9.27
CA ILE A 70 5.91 0.64 9.55
C ILE A 70 5.04 -0.64 9.42
N GLU A 71 3.81 -0.59 9.89
CA GLU A 71 2.84 -1.69 9.83
C GLU A 71 2.38 -1.94 8.39
N ASP A 72 2.10 -0.88 7.64
CA ASP A 72 1.57 -0.94 6.28
C ASP A 72 2.64 -1.28 5.22
N PHE A 73 3.92 -0.95 5.48
CA PHE A 73 5.01 -1.07 4.49
C PHE A 73 6.26 -1.81 5.01
N PRO A 74 6.10 -3.02 5.58
CA PRO A 74 7.23 -3.81 6.10
C PRO A 74 8.23 -4.23 5.01
N GLY A 75 7.77 -4.55 3.80
CA GLY A 75 8.60 -4.91 2.67
C GLY A 75 9.41 -3.72 2.13
N LEU A 76 8.80 -2.56 2.00
CA LEU A 76 9.52 -1.32 1.63
C LEU A 76 10.58 -0.96 2.68
N ARG A 77 10.25 -1.14 3.96
CA ARG A 77 11.20 -0.97 5.07
C ARG A 77 12.38 -1.94 4.94
N ALA A 78 12.13 -3.19 4.55
CA ALA A 78 13.19 -4.18 4.32
C ALA A 78 14.10 -3.78 3.13
N VAL A 79 13.52 -3.24 2.06
CA VAL A 79 14.26 -2.78 0.86
C VAL A 79 15.15 -1.58 1.17
N LEU A 80 14.63 -0.59 1.91
CA LEU A 80 15.34 0.67 2.21
C LEU A 80 16.26 0.56 3.43
N GLY A 81 15.94 -0.31 4.37
CA GLY A 81 16.51 -0.38 5.71
C GLY A 81 15.90 0.65 6.67
N ASP A 82 15.91 0.34 7.96
CA ASP A 82 15.18 1.06 9.02
C ASP A 82 15.40 2.58 9.00
N LYS A 83 16.65 3.02 9.02
CA LYS A 83 16.99 4.46 9.10
C LYS A 83 16.50 5.24 7.88
N ARG A 84 16.68 4.68 6.67
CA ARG A 84 16.26 5.35 5.43
C ARG A 84 14.75 5.34 5.28
N PHE A 85 14.09 4.24 5.65
CA PHE A 85 12.65 4.13 5.63
C PHE A 85 12.00 5.15 6.58
N GLU A 86 12.50 5.29 7.79
CA GLU A 86 12.01 6.28 8.76
C GLU A 86 12.16 7.72 8.24
N ALA A 87 13.35 8.06 7.73
CA ALA A 87 13.61 9.39 7.16
C ALA A 87 12.72 9.67 5.94
N MET A 88 12.56 8.67 5.06
CA MET A 88 11.65 8.71 3.91
C MET A 88 10.19 8.91 4.34
N SER A 89 9.73 8.14 5.33
CA SER A 89 8.35 8.23 5.84
C SER A 89 8.06 9.60 6.45
N LYS A 90 9.00 10.17 7.22
CA LYS A 90 8.88 11.55 7.72
C LYS A 90 8.76 12.55 6.59
N ALA A 91 9.60 12.48 5.56
CA ALA A 91 9.56 13.38 4.42
C ALA A 91 8.25 13.21 3.61
N TYR A 92 7.83 11.98 3.38
CA TYR A 92 6.57 11.68 2.72
C TYR A 92 5.37 12.28 3.47
N LEU A 93 5.29 12.10 4.78
CA LEU A 93 4.19 12.59 5.61
C LEU A 93 4.16 14.13 5.74
N VAL A 94 5.30 14.80 5.55
CA VAL A 94 5.36 16.26 5.43
C VAL A 94 4.71 16.73 4.13
N ASP A 95 5.07 16.11 3.01
CA ASP A 95 4.56 16.48 1.68
C ASP A 95 3.12 15.98 1.47
N CYS A 96 2.79 14.84 2.08
CA CYS A 96 1.53 14.11 1.93
C CYS A 96 0.87 13.84 3.29
N PRO A 97 0.51 14.88 4.07
CA PRO A 97 -0.07 14.69 5.40
C PRO A 97 -1.41 13.95 5.35
N SER A 98 -1.80 13.34 6.47
CA SER A 98 -3.12 12.73 6.62
C SER A 98 -4.22 13.76 6.36
N GLN A 99 -5.21 13.39 5.56
CA GLN A 99 -6.37 14.21 5.21
C GLN A 99 -7.67 13.68 5.79
N SER A 100 -7.61 12.57 6.51
CA SER A 100 -8.76 11.89 7.12
C SER A 100 -8.54 11.73 8.63
N PHE A 101 -9.64 11.50 9.35
CA PHE A 101 -9.60 11.08 10.75
C PHE A 101 -9.16 9.61 10.92
N THR A 102 -9.17 8.83 9.81
CA THR A 102 -8.61 7.49 9.76
C THR A 102 -7.22 7.50 9.13
N LEU A 103 -6.38 6.52 9.45
CA LEU A 103 -5.07 6.33 8.84
C LEU A 103 -5.10 5.42 7.60
N ARG A 104 -6.28 4.89 7.26
CA ARG A 104 -6.50 3.93 6.18
C ARG A 104 -5.84 4.32 4.85
N ASN A 105 -5.92 5.59 4.47
CA ASN A 105 -5.42 6.07 3.19
C ASN A 105 -4.05 6.76 3.29
N LEU A 106 -3.32 6.54 4.39
CA LEU A 106 -2.07 7.23 4.65
C LEU A 106 -1.03 6.96 3.55
N GLY A 107 -0.93 5.72 3.08
CA GLY A 107 0.01 5.28 2.04
C GLY A 107 -0.44 5.52 0.60
N ALA A 108 -1.69 5.93 0.35
CA ALA A 108 -2.29 6.01 -0.99
C ALA A 108 -1.48 6.82 -2.03
N ARG A 109 -0.69 7.77 -1.58
CA ARG A 109 0.12 8.65 -2.44
C ARG A 109 1.60 8.26 -2.50
N LEU A 110 1.99 7.20 -1.77
CA LEU A 110 3.40 6.84 -1.58
C LEU A 110 4.09 6.44 -2.89
N GLU A 111 3.44 5.62 -3.73
CA GLU A 111 3.99 5.27 -5.04
C GLU A 111 4.30 6.50 -5.88
N GLY A 112 3.31 7.37 -6.07
CA GLY A 112 3.46 8.60 -6.85
C GLY A 112 4.50 9.56 -6.28
N TRP A 113 4.61 9.60 -4.96
CA TRP A 113 5.63 10.40 -4.29
C TRP A 113 7.03 9.81 -4.46
N LEU A 114 7.22 8.49 -4.31
CA LEU A 114 8.50 7.80 -4.54
C LEU A 114 9.00 8.01 -5.98
N ARG A 115 8.12 7.97 -6.97
CA ARG A 115 8.48 8.25 -8.38
C ARG A 115 9.08 9.65 -8.56
N LYS A 116 8.55 10.65 -7.85
CA LYS A 116 9.02 12.04 -7.89
C LYS A 116 10.27 12.29 -7.04
N HIS A 117 10.59 11.39 -6.11
CA HIS A 117 11.67 11.54 -5.14
C HIS A 117 12.66 10.36 -5.16
N PRO A 118 13.33 10.09 -6.32
CA PRO A 118 14.20 8.92 -6.51
C PRO A 118 15.37 8.83 -5.51
N LYS A 119 15.76 9.94 -4.92
CA LYS A 119 16.84 10.01 -3.93
C LYS A 119 16.63 9.07 -2.73
N TRP A 120 15.38 8.76 -2.39
CA TRP A 120 15.07 7.92 -1.24
C TRP A 120 15.37 6.44 -1.46
N ALA A 121 15.18 5.95 -2.68
CA ALA A 121 15.46 4.56 -3.03
C ALA A 121 16.78 4.37 -3.79
N GLY A 122 17.26 5.43 -4.48
CA GLY A 122 18.49 5.37 -5.27
C GLY A 122 18.45 4.26 -6.33
N PRO A 123 19.49 3.40 -6.42
CA PRO A 123 19.52 2.33 -7.40
C PRO A 123 18.43 1.27 -7.21
N LYS A 124 17.75 1.23 -6.06
CA LYS A 124 16.62 0.34 -5.78
C LYS A 124 15.26 0.96 -6.11
N GLN A 125 15.21 2.04 -6.88
CA GLN A 125 13.97 2.80 -7.16
C GLN A 125 12.83 1.91 -7.68
N THR A 126 13.09 1.10 -8.70
CA THR A 126 12.07 0.21 -9.28
C THR A 126 11.60 -0.81 -8.25
N LEU A 127 12.51 -1.45 -7.52
CA LEU A 127 12.19 -2.41 -6.48
C LEU A 127 11.37 -1.77 -5.35
N ALA A 128 11.72 -0.56 -4.92
CA ALA A 128 11.00 0.17 -3.88
C ALA A 128 9.58 0.56 -4.33
N ILE A 129 9.40 0.90 -5.60
CA ILE A 129 8.08 1.20 -6.17
C ILE A 129 7.25 -0.08 -6.26
N ASP A 130 7.81 -1.18 -6.76
CA ASP A 130 7.10 -2.44 -6.93
C ASP A 130 6.60 -3.00 -5.59
N ILE A 131 7.47 -3.00 -4.57
CA ILE A 131 7.05 -3.48 -3.23
C ILE A 131 6.00 -2.55 -2.61
N ALA A 132 6.13 -1.22 -2.72
CA ALA A 132 5.13 -0.29 -2.21
C ALA A 132 3.78 -0.43 -2.93
N ARG A 133 3.77 -0.73 -4.24
CA ARG A 133 2.55 -1.02 -5.01
C ARG A 133 1.88 -2.29 -4.52
N LEU A 134 2.66 -3.34 -4.26
CA LEU A 134 2.11 -4.60 -3.75
C LEU A 134 1.52 -4.42 -2.36
N GLU A 135 2.23 -3.76 -1.45
CA GLU A 135 1.75 -3.51 -0.09
C GLU A 135 0.50 -2.62 -0.07
N TRP A 136 0.46 -1.62 -0.96
CA TRP A 136 -0.74 -0.80 -1.10
C TRP A 136 -1.92 -1.60 -1.69
N ALA A 137 -1.68 -2.44 -2.68
CA ALA A 137 -2.71 -3.30 -3.25
C ALA A 137 -3.26 -4.32 -2.24
N ASP A 138 -2.44 -4.79 -1.33
CA ASP A 138 -2.84 -5.66 -0.21
C ASP A 138 -3.86 -4.95 0.71
N ILE A 139 -3.55 -3.72 1.12
CA ILE A 139 -4.44 -2.89 1.93
C ILE A 139 -5.76 -2.61 1.18
N GLU A 140 -5.68 -2.26 -0.11
CA GLU A 140 -6.87 -2.01 -0.92
C GLU A 140 -7.71 -3.27 -1.16
N ALA A 141 -7.09 -4.44 -1.27
CA ALA A 141 -7.81 -5.71 -1.40
C ALA A 141 -8.50 -6.10 -0.09
N PHE A 142 -7.82 -5.90 1.06
CA PHE A 142 -8.39 -6.17 2.36
C PHE A 142 -9.61 -5.29 2.66
N ASP A 143 -9.47 -3.98 2.44
CA ASP A 143 -10.48 -2.97 2.77
C ASP A 143 -11.53 -2.75 1.67
N GLY A 144 -11.30 -3.31 0.48
CA GLY A 144 -12.14 -3.11 -0.71
C GLY A 144 -13.57 -3.60 -0.47
N LYS A 145 -14.56 -2.86 -1.02
CA LYS A 145 -15.95 -3.30 -1.02
C LYS A 145 -16.07 -4.63 -1.78
N ALA A 146 -16.89 -5.55 -1.29
CA ALA A 146 -17.33 -6.73 -2.01
C ALA A 146 -18.72 -6.45 -2.61
N GLU A 147 -18.89 -6.75 -3.89
CA GLU A 147 -20.19 -6.76 -4.57
C GLU A 147 -20.68 -8.20 -4.71
N PRO A 148 -21.98 -8.43 -4.98
CA PRO A 148 -22.51 -9.78 -5.20
C PRO A 148 -21.74 -10.46 -6.34
N ALA A 149 -21.13 -11.61 -6.02
CA ALA A 149 -20.35 -12.35 -7.01
C ALA A 149 -21.23 -13.01 -8.07
N LEU A 150 -20.80 -12.97 -9.33
CA LEU A 150 -21.35 -13.78 -10.39
C LEU A 150 -20.99 -15.24 -10.13
N ARG A 151 -21.97 -16.14 -10.24
CA ARG A 151 -21.76 -17.57 -10.09
C ARG A 151 -21.24 -18.17 -11.41
N PRO A 152 -20.48 -19.28 -11.35
CA PRO A 152 -20.02 -19.94 -12.57
C PRO A 152 -21.15 -20.30 -13.55
N GLU A 153 -22.35 -20.63 -13.03
CA GLU A 153 -23.53 -20.91 -13.84
C GLU A 153 -24.12 -19.68 -14.56
N ASP A 154 -23.86 -18.47 -14.04
CA ASP A 154 -24.31 -17.21 -14.67
C ASP A 154 -23.40 -16.86 -15.87
N LEU A 155 -22.17 -17.40 -15.89
CA LEU A 155 -21.22 -17.30 -16.99
C LEU A 155 -21.49 -18.43 -18.00
N ARG A 156 -22.55 -18.31 -18.78
CA ARG A 156 -22.96 -19.34 -19.76
C ARG A 156 -21.84 -19.62 -20.77
N ALA A 157 -21.78 -20.90 -21.24
CA ALA A 157 -20.82 -21.34 -22.25
C ALA A 157 -20.96 -20.55 -23.60
N ASP A 158 -22.09 -19.93 -23.83
CA ASP A 158 -22.41 -19.10 -25.00
C ASP A 158 -22.21 -17.59 -24.68
N ALA A 159 -21.26 -17.24 -23.84
CA ALA A 159 -21.01 -15.84 -23.50
C ALA A 159 -20.83 -15.02 -24.80
N ASP A 160 -21.74 -14.08 -25.05
CA ASP A 160 -21.66 -13.16 -26.18
C ASP A 160 -20.34 -12.41 -26.12
N ALA A 161 -19.64 -12.28 -27.25
CA ALA A 161 -18.43 -11.49 -27.39
C ALA A 161 -18.61 -10.04 -26.91
N ASN A 162 -19.84 -9.55 -26.86
CA ASN A 162 -20.20 -8.24 -26.33
C ASN A 162 -20.47 -8.21 -24.82
N LEU A 163 -20.39 -9.37 -24.12
CA LEU A 163 -20.57 -9.46 -22.69
C LEU A 163 -19.56 -8.54 -21.98
N LYS A 164 -20.04 -7.69 -21.09
CA LYS A 164 -19.24 -6.90 -20.18
C LYS A 164 -19.26 -7.56 -18.81
N LEU A 165 -18.08 -7.78 -18.26
CA LEU A 165 -17.90 -8.35 -16.94
C LEU A 165 -17.19 -7.30 -16.07
N GLU A 166 -17.67 -7.11 -14.86
CA GLU A 166 -17.03 -6.25 -13.87
C GLU A 166 -16.20 -7.10 -12.90
N LEU A 167 -15.03 -6.61 -12.56
CA LEU A 167 -14.20 -7.24 -11.53
C LEU A 167 -14.61 -6.72 -10.15
N GLN A 168 -14.56 -7.60 -9.17
CA GLN A 168 -14.72 -7.20 -7.78
C GLN A 168 -13.82 -6.00 -7.44
N PRO A 169 -14.35 -4.99 -6.74
CA PRO A 169 -13.59 -3.79 -6.38
C PRO A 169 -12.30 -4.07 -5.59
N TYR A 170 -12.27 -5.18 -4.85
CA TYR A 170 -11.10 -5.62 -4.09
C TYR A 170 -10.04 -6.36 -4.91
N VAL A 171 -10.31 -6.75 -6.16
CA VAL A 171 -9.30 -7.37 -7.03
C VAL A 171 -8.38 -6.30 -7.57
N ARG A 172 -7.09 -6.39 -7.26
CA ARG A 172 -6.05 -5.46 -7.73
C ARG A 172 -5.11 -6.18 -8.69
N LEU A 173 -4.82 -5.56 -9.82
CA LEU A 173 -3.94 -6.13 -10.85
C LEU A 173 -2.64 -5.32 -10.90
N LEU A 174 -1.52 -6.00 -10.80
CA LEU A 174 -0.19 -5.40 -10.79
C LEU A 174 0.71 -6.02 -11.86
N ASP A 175 1.38 -5.18 -12.63
CA ASP A 175 2.54 -5.50 -13.44
C ASP A 175 3.79 -5.04 -12.69
N LEU A 176 4.68 -5.93 -12.36
CA LEU A 176 5.83 -5.67 -11.52
C LEU A 176 7.12 -6.12 -12.22
N LYS A 177 8.21 -5.43 -11.96
CA LYS A 177 9.53 -5.74 -12.56
C LYS A 177 10.37 -6.64 -11.67
N TYR A 178 9.91 -6.87 -10.43
CA TYR A 178 10.55 -7.75 -9.46
C TYR A 178 9.51 -8.68 -8.82
N PRO A 179 9.88 -9.94 -8.48
CA PRO A 179 9.01 -10.88 -7.77
C PRO A 179 8.92 -10.52 -6.28
N VAL A 180 8.32 -9.36 -5.99
CA VAL A 180 8.22 -8.78 -4.65
C VAL A 180 7.20 -9.48 -3.75
N ASP A 181 6.32 -10.30 -4.32
CA ASP A 181 5.41 -11.17 -3.59
C ASP A 181 6.16 -12.20 -2.74
N ASP A 182 7.18 -12.85 -3.29
CA ASP A 182 8.05 -13.76 -2.53
C ASP A 182 8.76 -13.02 -1.39
N LEU A 183 9.29 -11.82 -1.67
CA LEU A 183 9.95 -10.99 -0.66
C LEU A 183 9.00 -10.60 0.46
N LEU A 184 7.78 -10.16 0.12
CA LEU A 184 6.81 -9.72 1.12
C LEU A 184 6.36 -10.87 2.03
N LEU A 185 6.13 -12.05 1.45
CA LEU A 185 5.79 -13.25 2.21
C LEU A 185 6.92 -13.68 3.15
N GLU A 186 8.18 -13.59 2.70
CA GLU A 186 9.34 -13.89 3.56
C GLU A 186 9.46 -12.88 4.71
N VAL A 187 9.29 -11.59 4.42
CA VAL A 187 9.31 -10.53 5.43
C VAL A 187 8.19 -10.73 6.47
N ARG A 188 6.97 -11.07 6.06
CA ARG A 188 5.83 -11.29 6.97
C ARG A 188 6.04 -12.46 7.90
N LYS A 189 6.51 -13.59 7.39
CA LYS A 189 6.85 -14.77 8.22
C LYS A 189 7.84 -14.43 9.34
N GLU A 190 8.81 -13.56 9.05
CA GLU A 190 9.79 -13.14 10.05
C GLU A 190 9.17 -12.24 11.14
N TYR A 191 8.14 -11.45 10.82
CA TYR A 191 7.46 -10.63 11.83
C TYR A 191 6.63 -11.50 12.80
N GLU A 192 5.92 -12.51 12.30
CA GLU A 192 5.16 -13.45 13.14
C GLU A 192 6.07 -14.21 14.12
N ASP A 193 7.28 -14.58 13.70
CA ASP A 193 8.26 -15.28 14.55
C ASP A 193 8.93 -14.37 15.58
N THR A 194 8.87 -13.04 15.43
CA THR A 194 9.65 -12.10 16.27
C THR A 194 8.92 -11.54 17.47
N ASP A 195 7.62 -11.68 17.58
CA ASP A 195 6.84 -11.15 18.71
C ASP A 195 7.24 -11.75 20.09
N PHE A 196 8.03 -12.83 20.09
CA PHE A 196 8.52 -13.50 21.31
C PHE A 196 10.06 -13.61 21.41
N ALA A 197 10.82 -12.87 20.60
CA ALA A 197 12.24 -13.18 20.40
C ALA A 197 13.23 -12.23 21.10
N SER A 198 14.37 -12.80 21.54
CA SER A 198 15.50 -12.08 22.12
C SER A 198 16.23 -11.19 21.11
N ASN A 199 17.02 -10.19 21.57
CA ASN A 199 17.83 -9.29 20.73
C ASN A 199 18.74 -10.02 19.72
N ALA A 200 19.32 -11.18 20.09
CA ALA A 200 20.15 -11.99 19.20
C ALA A 200 19.34 -12.59 18.03
N PHE A 201 18.08 -12.91 18.27
CA PHE A 201 17.15 -13.41 17.27
C PHE A 201 16.75 -12.31 16.30
N GLN A 202 16.50 -11.10 16.78
CA GLN A 202 16.19 -9.92 15.95
C GLN A 202 17.34 -9.57 14.99
N GLU A 203 18.61 -9.63 15.44
CA GLU A 203 19.78 -9.40 14.58
C GLU A 203 19.92 -10.47 13.48
N ARG A 204 19.62 -11.74 13.78
CA ARG A 204 19.63 -12.83 12.80
C ARG A 204 18.57 -12.63 11.72
N HIS A 205 17.36 -12.23 12.08
CA HIS A 205 16.26 -11.93 11.14
C HIS A 205 16.59 -10.71 10.27
N LYS A 206 17.15 -9.66 10.85
CA LYS A 206 17.62 -8.51 10.09
C LYS A 206 18.64 -8.89 9.01
N ARG A 207 19.58 -9.80 9.30
CA ARG A 207 20.55 -10.30 8.33
C ARG A 207 19.88 -11.11 7.22
N LYS A 208 18.89 -11.95 7.54
CA LYS A 208 18.12 -12.71 6.54
C LYS A 208 17.37 -11.78 5.57
N ARG A 209 16.67 -10.76 6.08
CA ARG A 209 15.97 -9.74 5.26
C ARG A 209 16.92 -9.03 4.29
N VAL A 210 18.08 -8.61 4.76
CA VAL A 210 19.09 -7.97 3.91
C VAL A 210 19.56 -8.92 2.81
N GLN A 211 19.75 -10.21 3.12
CA GLN A 211 20.13 -11.23 2.14
C GLN A 211 19.01 -11.52 1.13
N ALA A 212 17.76 -11.58 1.55
CA ALA A 212 16.62 -11.77 0.66
C ALA A 212 16.52 -10.64 -0.37
N VAL A 213 16.60 -9.38 0.08
CA VAL A 213 16.62 -8.22 -0.80
C VAL A 213 17.82 -8.24 -1.76
N ALA A 214 19.01 -8.64 -1.28
CA ALA A 214 20.23 -8.70 -2.11
C ALA A 214 20.19 -9.79 -3.18
N LYS A 215 19.46 -10.87 -2.95
CA LYS A 215 19.29 -11.99 -3.91
C LYS A 215 18.22 -11.72 -4.95
N LEU A 216 17.33 -10.75 -4.73
CA LEU A 216 16.21 -10.48 -5.61
C LEU A 216 16.70 -9.91 -6.94
N LYS A 217 16.42 -10.62 -8.02
CA LYS A 217 16.76 -10.19 -9.38
C LYS A 217 15.53 -9.67 -10.11
N PRO A 218 15.69 -8.73 -11.05
CA PRO A 218 14.60 -8.31 -11.91
C PRO A 218 14.00 -9.52 -12.65
N ALA A 219 12.69 -9.69 -12.52
CA ALA A 219 11.89 -10.65 -13.27
C ALA A 219 10.48 -10.08 -13.36
N GLU A 220 10.00 -9.85 -14.58
CA GLU A 220 8.65 -9.33 -14.79
C GLU A 220 7.63 -10.37 -14.35
N ILE A 221 6.71 -9.95 -13.48
CA ILE A 221 5.59 -10.77 -13.01
C ILE A 221 4.28 -9.99 -13.10
N PHE A 222 3.19 -10.73 -13.27
CA PHE A 222 1.84 -10.19 -13.22
C PHE A 222 1.11 -10.81 -12.03
N LEU A 223 0.50 -9.99 -11.20
CA LEU A 223 -0.21 -10.43 -10.00
C LEU A 223 -1.66 -9.97 -10.03
N ALA A 224 -2.52 -10.85 -9.57
CA ALA A 224 -3.83 -10.51 -9.04
C ALA A 224 -3.77 -10.60 -7.52
N VAL A 225 -3.98 -9.46 -6.85
CA VAL A 225 -4.15 -9.39 -5.41
C VAL A 225 -5.64 -9.40 -5.13
N HIS A 226 -6.09 -10.36 -4.33
CA HIS A 226 -7.51 -10.55 -4.08
C HIS A 226 -7.75 -11.06 -2.66
N ARG A 227 -9.01 -11.00 -2.23
CA ARG A 227 -9.42 -11.45 -0.90
C ARG A 227 -10.31 -12.67 -1.01
N VAL A 228 -10.11 -13.63 -0.11
CA VAL A 228 -11.06 -14.69 0.20
C VAL A 228 -11.34 -14.61 1.69
N ASP A 229 -12.59 -14.43 2.06
CA ASP A 229 -12.99 -14.10 3.42
C ASP A 229 -12.20 -12.88 3.96
N ASP A 230 -11.52 -13.03 5.09
CA ASP A 230 -10.73 -11.98 5.73
C ASP A 230 -9.22 -12.08 5.43
N SER A 231 -8.84 -12.83 4.39
CA SER A 231 -7.45 -13.06 4.04
C SER A 231 -7.13 -12.59 2.61
N VAL A 232 -6.00 -11.89 2.45
CA VAL A 232 -5.53 -11.44 1.14
C VAL A 232 -4.53 -12.43 0.56
N TYR A 233 -4.66 -12.70 -0.73
CA TYR A 233 -3.84 -13.63 -1.48
C TYR A 233 -3.21 -12.95 -2.69
N PHE A 234 -1.96 -13.33 -2.97
CA PHE A 234 -1.21 -12.94 -4.16
C PHE A 234 -1.19 -14.11 -5.14
N ARG A 235 -1.81 -13.93 -6.30
CA ARG A 235 -1.85 -14.94 -7.35
C ARG A 235 -1.06 -14.46 -8.54
N ARG A 236 0.02 -15.17 -8.90
CA ARG A 236 0.70 -14.96 -10.18
C ARG A 236 -0.20 -15.43 -11.30
N ILE A 237 -0.32 -14.60 -12.31
CA ILE A 237 -1.13 -14.84 -13.51
C ILE A 237 -0.27 -14.64 -14.77
N GLU A 238 -0.70 -15.25 -15.87
CA GLU A 238 -0.01 -15.08 -17.14
C GLU A 238 -0.23 -13.66 -17.70
N ARG A 239 0.63 -13.25 -18.60
CA ARG A 239 0.55 -11.91 -19.24
C ARG A 239 -0.76 -11.71 -19.95
N GLU A 240 -1.26 -12.73 -20.64
CA GLU A 240 -2.52 -12.73 -21.36
C GLU A 240 -3.71 -12.60 -20.39
N GLU A 241 -3.67 -13.32 -19.28
CA GLU A 241 -4.67 -13.21 -18.21
C GLU A 241 -4.73 -11.78 -17.65
N PHE A 242 -3.56 -11.21 -17.32
CA PHE A 242 -3.45 -9.84 -16.86
C PHE A 242 -4.03 -8.85 -17.88
N ALA A 243 -3.75 -9.04 -19.17
CA ALA A 243 -4.25 -8.17 -20.22
C ALA A 243 -5.77 -8.27 -20.39
N ILE A 244 -6.35 -9.49 -20.30
CA ILE A 244 -7.80 -9.70 -20.33
C ILE A 244 -8.46 -9.01 -19.14
N LEU A 245 -8.01 -9.33 -17.92
CA LEU A 245 -8.59 -8.77 -16.69
C LEU A 245 -8.48 -7.24 -16.65
N SER A 246 -7.35 -6.68 -17.07
CA SER A 246 -7.18 -5.23 -17.18
C SER A 246 -8.15 -4.59 -18.17
N ALA A 247 -8.35 -5.23 -19.33
CA ALA A 247 -9.27 -4.75 -20.32
C ALA A 247 -10.74 -4.82 -19.85
N LEU A 248 -11.11 -5.88 -19.12
CA LEU A 248 -12.44 -6.00 -18.50
C LEU A 248 -12.65 -4.91 -17.45
N ARG A 249 -11.67 -4.65 -16.59
CA ARG A 249 -11.72 -3.56 -15.60
C ARG A 249 -11.89 -2.18 -16.25
N ASP A 250 -11.33 -2.00 -17.45
CA ASP A 250 -11.52 -0.78 -18.26
C ASP A 250 -12.91 -0.75 -18.97
N GLY A 251 -13.81 -1.69 -18.70
CA GLY A 251 -15.16 -1.77 -19.25
C GLY A 251 -15.24 -2.28 -20.71
N LYS A 252 -14.16 -2.90 -21.22
CA LYS A 252 -14.17 -3.47 -22.57
C LYS A 252 -15.01 -4.75 -22.59
N ALA A 253 -15.70 -5.00 -23.71
CA ALA A 253 -16.40 -6.24 -23.94
C ALA A 253 -15.42 -7.44 -24.00
N LEU A 254 -15.88 -8.61 -23.59
CA LEU A 254 -15.10 -9.83 -23.45
C LEU A 254 -14.32 -10.20 -24.73
N GLY A 255 -14.99 -10.21 -25.87
CA GLY A 255 -14.34 -10.51 -27.15
C GLY A 255 -13.18 -9.55 -27.47
N LYS A 256 -13.39 -8.25 -27.20
CA LYS A 256 -12.35 -7.23 -27.41
C LYS A 256 -11.20 -7.35 -26.43
N ALA A 257 -11.48 -7.73 -25.19
CA ALA A 257 -10.46 -7.98 -24.17
C ALA A 257 -9.56 -9.15 -24.60
N ILE A 258 -10.15 -10.26 -25.02
CA ILE A 258 -9.44 -11.44 -25.51
C ILE A 258 -8.62 -11.11 -26.76
N GLU A 259 -9.24 -10.47 -27.78
CA GLU A 259 -8.53 -10.05 -29.00
C GLU A 259 -7.27 -9.20 -28.68
N THR A 260 -7.45 -8.23 -27.77
CA THR A 260 -6.36 -7.34 -27.39
C THR A 260 -5.22 -8.09 -26.68
N ALA A 261 -5.54 -9.01 -25.78
CA ALA A 261 -4.57 -9.79 -25.03
C ALA A 261 -3.73 -10.69 -25.95
N PHE A 262 -4.35 -11.31 -26.94
CA PHE A 262 -3.64 -12.25 -27.81
C PHE A 262 -3.01 -11.60 -29.06
N ARG A 263 -3.19 -10.30 -29.30
CA ARG A 263 -2.63 -9.61 -30.50
C ARG A 263 -1.10 -9.72 -30.60
N LYS A 264 -0.39 -9.67 -29.46
CA LYS A 264 1.08 -9.79 -29.39
C LYS A 264 1.52 -11.00 -28.54
N SER A 265 0.64 -11.96 -28.35
CA SER A 265 0.89 -13.14 -27.53
C SER A 265 1.72 -14.15 -28.31
N ARG A 266 2.60 -14.87 -27.59
CA ARG A 266 3.36 -16.00 -28.09
C ARG A 266 2.61 -17.33 -27.93
N VAL A 267 1.43 -17.32 -27.28
CA VAL A 267 0.59 -18.53 -27.12
C VAL A 267 0.08 -18.99 -28.47
N PRO A 268 0.31 -20.27 -28.86
CA PRO A 268 -0.16 -20.83 -30.12
C PRO A 268 -1.67 -20.70 -30.26
N ALA A 269 -2.16 -20.42 -31.47
CA ALA A 269 -3.59 -20.20 -31.73
C ALA A 269 -4.47 -21.36 -31.22
N ALA A 270 -4.03 -22.59 -31.40
CA ALA A 270 -4.73 -23.79 -30.94
C ALA A 270 -4.89 -23.90 -29.42
N ALA A 271 -3.99 -23.28 -28.63
CA ALA A 271 -4.02 -23.34 -27.18
C ALA A 271 -4.82 -22.18 -26.54
N ARG A 272 -5.13 -21.12 -27.30
CA ARG A 272 -5.75 -19.89 -26.76
C ARG A 272 -7.12 -20.12 -26.17
N ALA A 273 -7.97 -20.87 -26.85
CA ALA A 273 -9.34 -21.15 -26.40
C ALA A 273 -9.33 -21.91 -25.06
N ALA A 274 -8.53 -22.96 -24.95
CA ALA A 274 -8.39 -23.75 -23.73
C ALA A 274 -7.83 -22.90 -22.57
N MET A 275 -6.81 -22.05 -22.83
CA MET A 275 -6.26 -21.13 -21.83
C MET A 275 -7.34 -20.17 -21.32
N VAL A 276 -8.09 -19.53 -22.21
CA VAL A 276 -9.17 -18.60 -21.84
C VAL A 276 -10.21 -19.32 -21.00
N GLN A 277 -10.67 -20.48 -21.43
CA GLN A 277 -11.68 -21.26 -20.71
C GLN A 277 -11.20 -21.61 -19.28
N THR A 278 -9.97 -22.13 -19.14
CA THR A 278 -9.40 -22.48 -17.84
C THR A 278 -9.27 -21.25 -16.94
N SER A 279 -8.79 -20.13 -17.49
CA SER A 279 -8.62 -18.90 -16.74
C SER A 279 -9.98 -18.37 -16.23
N PHE A 280 -11.00 -18.35 -17.07
CA PHE A 280 -12.36 -17.91 -16.69
C PHE A 280 -12.98 -18.80 -15.62
N GLN A 281 -12.84 -20.13 -15.74
CA GLN A 281 -13.28 -21.05 -14.70
C GLN A 281 -12.62 -20.77 -13.35
N ASN A 282 -11.32 -20.53 -13.35
CA ASN A 282 -10.54 -20.20 -12.15
C ASN A 282 -11.02 -18.89 -11.54
N TRP A 283 -11.17 -17.82 -12.34
CA TRP A 283 -11.59 -16.51 -11.85
C TRP A 283 -13.03 -16.52 -11.32
N ALA A 284 -13.94 -17.25 -11.99
CA ALA A 284 -15.30 -17.44 -11.52
C ALA A 284 -15.35 -18.21 -10.19
N THR A 285 -14.57 -19.28 -10.06
CA THR A 285 -14.45 -20.07 -8.81
C THR A 285 -13.91 -19.21 -7.67
N LEU A 286 -12.99 -18.29 -7.95
CA LEU A 286 -12.46 -17.34 -6.98
C LEU A 286 -13.39 -16.15 -6.70
N GLY A 287 -14.53 -16.06 -7.40
CA GLY A 287 -15.51 -14.99 -7.22
C GLY A 287 -14.99 -13.61 -7.66
N TRP A 288 -14.13 -13.56 -8.67
CA TRP A 288 -13.51 -12.29 -9.11
C TRP A 288 -14.45 -11.41 -9.92
N PHE A 289 -15.58 -11.92 -10.41
CA PHE A 289 -16.58 -11.16 -11.16
C PHE A 289 -17.78 -10.79 -10.30
N CYS A 290 -18.35 -9.63 -10.56
CA CYS A 290 -19.54 -9.12 -9.90
C CYS A 290 -20.56 -8.56 -10.90
N HIS A 291 -21.78 -8.26 -10.39
CA HIS A 291 -22.88 -7.64 -11.14
C HIS A 291 -22.71 -6.14 -11.23
#